data_bf102970f1da0306d8de0036621cf610
#
_entry.id   bf102970f1da0306d8de0036621cf610
#
_cell.length_a   1.000
_cell.length_b   1.000
_cell.length_c   1.000
_cell.angle_alpha   90.00
_cell.angle_beta   90.00
_cell.angle_gamma   90.00
#
_symmetry.space_group_name_H-M   'P 1'
#
loop_
_entity.id
_entity.type
_entity.pdbx_description
1 polymer ?
#
loop_
_entity_poly.entity_id
_entity_poly.type
_entity_poly.pdbx_seq_one_letter_code
_entity_poly.pdbx_strand_id
1 'polypeptide(L)'
;MIRQSTLEIIATAFGNGCQHDYRLFKENYAGIAQGILCLADTGYLGINKLHANSQIPAKKSKLHPLTATQKNTNRKLASRRIFVEHVIGKVKVFRILSERYRNRCKRFALRFNLIASIYNLEIK
;
A
#
# COMPACT_ATOMS: atom_id res chain seq x y z
N MET A 1 4.86 -1.74 -1.06
CA MET A 1 4.48 -1.34 -2.44
C MET A 1 4.40 -2.58 -3.31
N ILE A 2 3.42 -2.64 -4.21
CA ILE A 2 3.18 -3.80 -5.08
C ILE A 2 3.14 -3.31 -6.52
N ARG A 3 3.82 -4.00 -7.41
CA ARG A 3 3.77 -3.76 -8.86
C ARG A 3 2.50 -4.37 -9.43
N GLN A 4 1.66 -3.56 -10.08
CA GLN A 4 0.35 -4.01 -10.57
C GLN A 4 0.45 -5.08 -11.67
N SER A 5 1.45 -4.98 -12.55
CA SER A 5 1.59 -5.89 -13.70
C SER A 5 2.07 -7.30 -13.31
N THR A 6 2.94 -7.41 -12.32
CA THR A 6 3.54 -8.69 -11.89
C THR A 6 3.03 -9.17 -10.54
N LEU A 7 2.34 -8.33 -9.79
CA LEU A 7 1.90 -8.55 -8.42
C LEU A 7 3.05 -8.71 -7.40
N GLU A 8 4.27 -8.41 -7.80
CA GLU A 8 5.44 -8.48 -6.93
C GLU A 8 5.41 -7.42 -5.83
N ILE A 9 5.83 -7.80 -4.63
CA ILE A 9 6.10 -6.87 -3.53
C ILE A 9 7.48 -6.27 -3.76
N ILE A 10 7.54 -5.00 -4.19
CA ILE A 10 8.79 -4.32 -4.57
C ILE A 10 9.43 -3.50 -3.45
N ALA A 11 8.63 -3.08 -2.46
CA ALA A 11 9.15 -2.38 -1.30
C ALA A 11 8.23 -2.55 -0.09
N THR A 12 8.84 -2.58 1.08
CA THR A 12 8.17 -2.65 2.38
C THR A 12 8.69 -1.53 3.26
N ALA A 13 7.86 -1.06 4.18
CA ALA A 13 8.25 -0.11 5.21
C ALA A 13 7.59 -0.50 6.53
N PHE A 14 8.26 -0.28 7.63
CA PHE A 14 7.80 -0.66 8.96
C PHE A 14 7.88 0.53 9.90
N GLY A 15 6.84 0.71 10.69
CA GLY A 15 6.74 1.77 11.68
C GLY A 15 6.01 1.28 12.93
N ASN A 16 5.99 2.11 13.95
CA ASN A 16 5.18 1.87 15.14
C ASN A 16 3.69 1.97 14.78
N GLY A 17 2.84 1.15 15.41
CA GLY A 17 1.41 1.08 15.10
C GLY A 17 0.62 2.39 15.22
N CYS A 18 1.19 3.42 15.88
CA CYS A 18 0.61 4.76 15.98
C CYS A 18 1.10 5.72 14.87
N GLN A 19 2.00 5.28 14.00
CA GLN A 19 2.54 6.13 12.94
C GLN A 19 1.59 6.13 11.74
N HIS A 20 1.26 7.33 11.24
CA HIS A 20 0.39 7.48 10.06
C HIS A 20 1.10 6.98 8.79
N ASP A 21 0.38 6.24 7.95
CA ASP A 21 0.91 5.58 6.75
C ASP A 21 1.66 6.54 5.80
N TYR A 22 1.11 7.74 5.60
CA TYR A 22 1.76 8.75 4.75
C TYR A 22 3.09 9.25 5.35
N ARG A 23 3.18 9.36 6.69
CA ARG A 23 4.44 9.72 7.35
C ARG A 23 5.49 8.64 7.17
N LEU A 24 5.10 7.38 7.39
CA LEU A 24 5.94 6.22 7.17
C LEU A 24 6.44 6.16 5.70
N PHE A 25 5.54 6.40 4.75
CA PHE A 25 5.89 6.48 3.34
C PHE A 25 6.92 7.58 3.08
N LYS A 26 6.71 8.79 3.61
CA LYS A 26 7.60 9.94 3.45
C LYS A 26 9.02 9.69 3.97
N GLU A 27 9.12 9.07 5.15
CA GLU A 27 10.39 8.75 5.81
C GLU A 27 11.17 7.66 5.07
N ASN A 28 10.48 6.77 4.35
CA ASN A 28 11.07 5.65 3.60
C ASN A 28 11.02 5.85 2.08
N TYR A 29 10.69 7.06 1.61
CA TYR A 29 10.58 7.35 0.19
C TYR A 29 11.96 7.34 -0.48
N ALA A 30 12.26 6.24 -1.19
CA ALA A 30 13.51 6.09 -1.94
C ALA A 30 13.46 6.68 -3.37
N GLY A 31 12.40 7.43 -3.68
CA GLY A 31 12.17 7.95 -5.03
C GLY A 31 11.54 6.90 -5.96
N ILE A 32 10.32 7.18 -6.42
CA ILE A 32 9.68 6.43 -7.51
C ILE A 32 9.91 7.24 -8.78
N ALA A 33 10.32 6.58 -9.87
CA ALA A 33 10.49 7.27 -11.14
C ALA A 33 9.20 8.01 -11.53
N GLN A 34 9.28 9.29 -11.88
CA GLN A 34 8.11 10.16 -12.10
C GLN A 34 7.17 9.68 -13.21
N GLY A 35 7.66 8.89 -14.14
CA GLY A 35 6.84 8.26 -15.18
C GLY A 35 5.92 7.12 -14.69
N ILE A 36 6.16 6.60 -13.48
CA ILE A 36 5.37 5.49 -12.93
C ILE A 36 4.12 6.04 -12.24
N LEU A 37 2.94 5.51 -12.61
CA LEU A 37 1.70 5.85 -11.93
C LEU A 37 1.61 5.15 -10.57
N CYS A 38 1.50 5.94 -9.51
CA CYS A 38 1.32 5.46 -8.15
C CYS A 38 -0.16 5.53 -7.74
N LEU A 39 -0.75 4.38 -7.41
CA LEU A 39 -2.10 4.30 -6.85
C LEU A 39 -2.02 4.16 -5.34
N ALA A 40 -2.62 5.08 -4.62
CA ALA A 40 -2.58 5.09 -3.16
C ALA A 40 -3.99 5.17 -2.55
N ASP A 41 -4.09 4.95 -1.26
CA ASP A 41 -5.33 5.08 -0.49
C ASP A 41 -5.53 6.51 0.02
N THR A 42 -6.71 6.79 0.55
CA THR A 42 -7.05 8.06 1.20
C THR A 42 -6.14 8.38 2.39
N GLY A 43 -5.50 7.37 3.00
CA GLY A 43 -4.47 7.55 4.04
C GLY A 43 -3.20 8.26 3.55
N TYR A 44 -2.98 8.33 2.24
CA TYR A 44 -1.80 8.96 1.61
C TYR A 44 -2.09 10.36 1.06
N LEU A 45 -3.00 11.10 1.68
CA LEU A 45 -3.27 12.50 1.31
C LEU A 45 -1.98 13.33 1.32
N GLY A 46 -1.67 13.98 0.20
CA GLY A 46 -0.45 14.76 0.01
C GLY A 46 0.68 14.02 -0.73
N ILE A 47 0.50 12.77 -1.12
CA ILE A 47 1.49 12.00 -1.92
C ILE A 47 1.89 12.74 -3.20
N ASN A 48 0.98 13.51 -3.81
CA ASN A 48 1.22 14.29 -5.03
C ASN A 48 2.34 15.33 -4.87
N LYS A 49 2.64 15.74 -3.61
CA LYS A 49 3.77 16.65 -3.32
C LYS A 49 5.13 15.96 -3.46
N LEU A 50 5.18 14.65 -3.31
CA LEU A 50 6.39 13.84 -3.43
C LEU A 50 6.47 13.17 -4.81
N HIS A 51 5.34 12.74 -5.33
CA HIS A 51 5.20 12.02 -6.58
C HIS A 51 4.00 12.55 -7.35
N ALA A 52 4.25 13.42 -8.34
CA ALA A 52 3.19 14.11 -9.08
C ALA A 52 2.25 13.15 -9.82
N ASN A 53 2.79 12.05 -10.37
CA ASN A 53 2.01 11.03 -11.07
C ASN A 53 1.40 10.02 -10.08
N SER A 54 0.54 10.53 -9.18
CA SER A 54 -0.16 9.68 -8.21
C SER A 54 -1.67 9.91 -8.23
N GLN A 55 -2.43 8.86 -7.97
CA GLN A 55 -3.89 8.89 -7.90
C GLN A 55 -4.36 8.35 -6.55
N ILE A 56 -5.18 9.15 -5.87
CA ILE A 56 -5.86 8.80 -4.61
C ILE A 56 -7.36 9.01 -4.77
N PRO A 57 -8.20 8.20 -4.09
CA PRO A 57 -9.63 8.40 -4.11
C PRO A 57 -10.03 9.75 -3.50
N ALA A 58 -11.02 10.40 -4.09
CA ALA A 58 -11.62 11.59 -3.51
C ALA A 58 -12.30 11.26 -2.17
N LYS A 59 -11.98 12.02 -1.14
CA LYS A 59 -12.53 11.84 0.21
C LYS A 59 -13.90 12.53 0.32
N LYS A 60 -14.90 11.81 0.85
CA LYS A 60 -16.19 12.40 1.22
C LYS A 60 -16.01 13.28 2.46
N SER A 61 -16.57 14.48 2.44
CA SER A 61 -16.70 15.35 3.62
C SER A 61 -18.18 15.57 3.95
N LYS A 62 -18.47 15.98 5.19
CA LYS A 62 -19.86 16.32 5.59
C LYS A 62 -20.42 17.49 4.77
N LEU A 63 -19.57 18.48 4.47
CA LEU A 63 -19.94 19.70 3.73
C LEU A 63 -19.90 19.52 2.20
N HIS A 64 -19.09 18.57 1.69
CA HIS A 64 -18.91 18.33 0.27
C HIS A 64 -19.14 16.83 -0.04
N PRO A 65 -20.39 16.44 -0.40
CA PRO A 65 -20.67 15.09 -0.86
C PRO A 65 -19.96 14.82 -2.20
N LEU A 66 -19.58 13.57 -2.43
CA LEU A 66 -18.95 13.17 -3.67
C LEU A 66 -19.89 13.35 -4.87
N THR A 67 -19.42 13.97 -5.93
CA THR A 67 -20.13 14.04 -7.21
C THR A 67 -20.24 12.67 -7.87
N ALA A 68 -21.14 12.51 -8.85
CA ALA A 68 -21.31 11.26 -9.60
C ALA A 68 -20.00 10.87 -10.32
N THR A 69 -19.29 11.84 -10.88
CA THR A 69 -17.99 11.65 -11.53
C THR A 69 -16.91 11.16 -10.55
N GLN A 70 -16.82 11.77 -9.37
CA GLN A 70 -15.89 11.35 -8.32
C GLN A 70 -16.19 9.94 -7.81
N LYS A 71 -17.48 9.57 -7.64
CA LYS A 71 -17.88 8.22 -7.28
C LYS A 71 -17.42 7.18 -8.31
N ASN A 72 -17.61 7.49 -9.61
CA ASN A 72 -17.21 6.61 -10.70
C ASN A 72 -15.68 6.48 -10.76
N THR A 73 -14.93 7.57 -10.62
CA THR A 73 -13.46 7.54 -10.55
C THR A 73 -12.98 6.72 -9.35
N ASN A 74 -13.57 6.93 -8.17
CA ASN A 74 -13.24 6.14 -6.97
C ASN A 74 -13.49 4.64 -7.18
N ARG A 75 -14.60 4.28 -7.85
CA ARG A 75 -14.92 2.88 -8.19
C ARG A 75 -13.87 2.26 -9.13
N LYS A 76 -13.46 2.99 -10.16
CA LYS A 76 -12.39 2.56 -11.08
C LYS A 76 -11.04 2.38 -10.35
N LEU A 77 -10.70 3.30 -9.45
CA LEU A 77 -9.49 3.19 -8.62
C LEU A 77 -9.57 1.98 -7.68
N ALA A 78 -10.73 1.74 -7.04
CA ALA A 78 -10.93 0.58 -6.18
C ALA A 78 -10.74 -0.73 -6.94
N SER A 79 -11.33 -0.86 -8.15
CA SER A 79 -11.14 -2.04 -9.01
C SER A 79 -9.68 -2.28 -9.36
N ARG A 80 -8.90 -1.22 -9.62
CA ARG A 80 -7.46 -1.33 -9.89
C ARG A 80 -6.64 -1.72 -8.66
N ARG A 81 -7.15 -1.48 -7.45
CA ARG A 81 -6.47 -1.77 -6.18
C ARG A 81 -6.80 -3.16 -5.62
N ILE A 82 -7.81 -3.84 -6.14
CA ILE A 82 -8.24 -5.16 -5.65
C ILE A 82 -7.09 -6.18 -5.65
N PHE A 83 -6.15 -6.05 -6.59
CA PHE A 83 -4.96 -6.91 -6.67
C PHE A 83 -4.05 -6.77 -5.44
N VAL A 84 -3.97 -5.59 -4.84
CA VAL A 84 -3.20 -5.35 -3.61
C VAL A 84 -3.80 -6.16 -2.46
N GLU A 85 -5.13 -6.19 -2.36
CA GLU A 85 -5.84 -6.98 -1.34
C GLU A 85 -5.62 -8.47 -1.53
N HIS A 86 -5.61 -8.95 -2.78
CA HIS A 86 -5.28 -10.34 -3.10
C HIS A 86 -3.85 -10.70 -2.69
N VAL A 87 -2.87 -9.86 -2.98
CA VAL A 87 -1.47 -10.06 -2.57
C VAL A 87 -1.37 -10.10 -1.04
N ILE A 88 -1.98 -9.13 -0.35
CA ILE A 88 -2.01 -9.06 1.10
C ILE A 88 -2.69 -10.32 1.69
N GLY A 89 -3.78 -10.78 1.08
CA GLY A 89 -4.48 -12.01 1.49
C GLY A 89 -3.58 -13.23 1.41
N LYS A 90 -2.85 -13.39 0.31
CA LYS A 90 -1.89 -14.50 0.13
C LYS A 90 -0.76 -14.47 1.15
N VAL A 91 -0.20 -13.29 1.40
CA VAL A 91 0.89 -13.13 2.38
C VAL A 91 0.38 -13.37 3.81
N LYS A 92 -0.88 -13.03 4.13
CA LYS A 92 -1.51 -13.27 5.45
C LYS A 92 -1.80 -14.75 5.76
N VAL A 93 -1.64 -15.67 4.82
CA VAL A 93 -1.68 -17.12 5.10
C VAL A 93 -0.62 -17.49 6.15
N PHE A 94 0.49 -16.79 6.17
CA PHE A 94 1.48 -16.93 7.24
C PHE A 94 0.95 -16.30 8.54
N ARG A 95 0.64 -17.13 9.54
CA ARG A 95 0.05 -16.73 10.83
C ARG A 95 0.79 -15.57 11.51
N ILE A 96 2.09 -15.50 11.35
CA ILE A 96 2.93 -14.43 11.90
C ILE A 96 2.52 -13.03 11.41
N LEU A 97 1.82 -12.93 10.27
CA LEU A 97 1.34 -11.68 9.69
C LEU A 97 -0.15 -11.43 9.94
N SER A 98 -0.92 -12.46 10.28
CA SER A 98 -2.37 -12.37 10.53
C SER A 98 -2.73 -12.32 12.01
N GLU A 99 -1.88 -12.88 12.89
CA GLU A 99 -2.10 -12.92 14.32
C GLU A 99 -1.32 -11.81 15.05
N ARG A 100 -1.67 -11.56 16.33
CA ARG A 100 -0.92 -10.63 17.17
C ARG A 100 0.52 -11.10 17.32
N TYR A 101 1.46 -10.29 16.84
CA TYR A 101 2.89 -10.61 16.90
C TYR A 101 3.39 -10.60 18.36
N ARG A 102 3.80 -11.77 18.86
CA ARG A 102 4.23 -11.97 20.27
C ARG A 102 5.74 -11.97 20.45
N ASN A 103 6.50 -11.98 19.37
CA ASN A 103 7.97 -11.99 19.39
C ASN A 103 8.55 -10.57 19.46
N ARG A 104 9.86 -10.47 19.68
CA ARG A 104 10.57 -9.19 19.69
C ARG A 104 10.34 -8.43 18.39
N CYS A 105 9.81 -7.22 18.46
CA CYS A 105 9.47 -6.38 17.30
C CYS A 105 10.64 -6.15 16.34
N LYS A 106 11.89 -6.12 16.84
CA LYS A 106 13.12 -5.95 16.04
C LYS A 106 13.28 -6.95 14.90
N ARG A 107 12.68 -8.16 15.01
CA ARG A 107 12.78 -9.21 13.98
C ARG A 107 11.57 -9.28 13.06
N PHE A 108 10.54 -8.47 13.28
CA PHE A 108 9.32 -8.50 12.46
C PHE A 108 9.62 -8.13 11.00
N ALA A 109 10.34 -7.04 10.78
CA ALA A 109 10.70 -6.58 9.44
C ALA A 109 11.47 -7.66 8.64
N LEU A 110 12.45 -8.32 9.27
CA LEU A 110 13.21 -9.40 8.64
C LEU A 110 12.29 -10.56 8.21
N ARG A 111 11.39 -10.99 9.09
CA ARG A 111 10.46 -12.09 8.81
C ARG A 111 9.44 -11.71 7.73
N PHE A 112 8.92 -10.50 7.76
CA PHE A 112 8.03 -10.01 6.71
C PHE A 112 8.74 -9.98 5.35
N ASN A 113 9.97 -9.46 5.29
CA ASN A 113 10.74 -9.41 4.04
C ASN A 113 11.05 -10.82 3.51
N LEU A 114 11.34 -11.79 4.39
CA LEU A 114 11.51 -13.19 4.00
C LEU A 114 10.23 -13.76 3.36
N ILE A 115 9.08 -13.54 4.00
CA ILE A 115 7.78 -13.98 3.48
C ILE A 115 7.46 -13.30 2.14
N ALA A 116 7.71 -12.00 2.01
CA ALA A 116 7.54 -11.27 0.77
C ALA A 116 8.45 -11.81 -0.36
N SER A 117 9.68 -12.21 -0.02
CA SER A 117 10.60 -12.83 -0.98
C SER A 117 10.12 -14.21 -1.42
N ILE A 118 9.64 -15.05 -0.50
CA ILE A 118 9.04 -16.35 -0.81
C ILE A 118 7.82 -16.16 -1.72
N TYR A 119 6.92 -15.25 -1.38
CA TYR A 119 5.77 -14.91 -2.21
C TYR A 119 6.19 -14.49 -3.62
N ASN A 120 7.19 -13.63 -3.75
CA ASN A 120 7.70 -13.18 -5.05
C ASN A 120 8.34 -14.32 -5.87
N LEU A 121 8.89 -15.35 -5.21
CA LEU A 121 9.39 -16.55 -5.90
C LEU A 121 8.24 -17.45 -6.42
N GLU A 122 7.16 -17.56 -5.66
CA GLU A 122 6.00 -18.39 -6.02
C GLU A 122 5.21 -17.83 -7.22
N ILE A 123 5.25 -16.53 -7.46
CA ILE A 123 4.49 -15.89 -8.56
C ILE A 123 5.29 -15.78 -9.87
N LYS A 124 6.56 -16.19 -9.88
CA LYS A 124 7.39 -16.27 -11.10
C LYS A 124 7.17 -17.55 -11.84
#